data_ed32d7731a402dc9b14c57fc1af89920
#
_entry.id   ed32d7731a402dc9b14c57fc1af89920
#
_cell.length_a   1.000
_cell.length_b   1.000
_cell.length_c   1.000
_cell.angle_alpha   90.00
_cell.angle_beta   90.00
_cell.angle_gamma   90.00
#
_symmetry.space_group_name_H-M   'P 1'
#
loop_
_entity.id
_entity.type
_entity.pdbx_description
1 polymer ?
#
loop_
_entity_poly.entity_id
_entity_poly.type
_entity_poly.pdbx_seq_one_letter_code
_entity_poly.pdbx_strand_id
1 'polypeptide(L)'
;PVVLGHEGSGVVAAVGDGVSTVEPGDRVVLWVLPSCGDCEYCRGGEPYLCQARRETRGRMMDGTRRLSQDGEPIDHFYAQSSFASMAVVPERQVVPVADDVPFEIGALLGCGVTPGLGGVTNIAEVESGASVAVFGCGGVGAGAVLAANAVSAGTVVAVDLDPDTLATMAEIGATHTVNAGEADPVKRIEELTGGVDYAFECIGTPQTVQQAVASLGPGGTAAITGTSSTPPAEIDLGRFTKGISVVGNIVGFTQPRVDIPRYARMYQNGDLDLDAILTRRYELG
;
A
#
# COMPACT_ATOMS: atom_id res chain seq x y z
N PRO A 1 -1.98 17.68 20.35
CA PRO A 1 -1.64 18.05 18.99
C PRO A 1 -0.73 17.00 18.35
N VAL A 2 -0.75 16.90 17.01
CA VAL A 2 0.06 15.96 16.22
C VAL A 2 0.45 16.64 14.92
N VAL A 3 1.68 16.43 14.46
CA VAL A 3 2.07 16.75 13.08
C VAL A 3 1.82 15.51 12.22
N LEU A 4 1.02 15.66 11.18
CA LEU A 4 0.62 14.57 10.28
C LEU A 4 1.71 14.27 9.22
N GLY A 5 1.39 13.37 8.28
CA GLY A 5 2.24 12.92 7.19
C GLY A 5 2.97 11.61 7.52
N HIS A 6 2.86 10.64 6.61
CA HIS A 6 3.50 9.33 6.73
C HIS A 6 4.00 8.77 5.38
N GLU A 7 4.01 9.63 4.37
CA GLU A 7 4.48 9.32 3.01
C GLU A 7 5.58 10.30 2.62
N GLY A 8 6.69 10.26 3.38
CA GLY A 8 7.79 11.17 3.17
C GLY A 8 8.81 10.64 2.16
N SER A 9 9.38 11.57 1.38
CA SER A 9 10.57 11.36 0.58
C SER A 9 11.43 12.60 0.65
N GLY A 10 12.74 12.46 0.56
CA GLY A 10 13.63 13.61 0.69
C GLY A 10 15.10 13.24 0.64
N VAL A 11 15.93 14.13 1.17
CA VAL A 11 17.38 13.96 1.24
C VAL A 11 17.82 13.94 2.71
N VAL A 12 18.69 13.01 3.07
CA VAL A 12 19.27 12.93 4.40
C VAL A 12 20.11 14.17 4.66
N ALA A 13 19.74 14.99 5.64
CA ALA A 13 20.49 16.19 6.03
C ALA A 13 21.59 15.91 7.05
N ALA A 14 21.30 15.00 8.00
CA ALA A 14 22.24 14.56 9.03
C ALA A 14 21.82 13.19 9.57
N VAL A 15 22.76 12.48 10.16
CA VAL A 15 22.54 11.18 10.83
C VAL A 15 22.95 11.25 12.29
N GLY A 16 22.28 10.48 13.14
CA GLY A 16 22.67 10.30 14.54
C GLY A 16 23.79 9.28 14.69
N ASP A 17 24.35 9.22 15.92
CA ASP A 17 25.39 8.24 16.26
C ASP A 17 24.86 6.80 16.06
N GLY A 18 25.67 5.97 15.39
CA GLY A 18 25.35 4.57 15.14
C GLY A 18 24.48 4.29 13.92
N VAL A 19 24.01 5.31 13.20
CA VAL A 19 23.39 5.13 11.87
C VAL A 19 24.46 4.68 10.88
N SER A 20 24.15 3.63 10.13
CA SER A 20 25.11 2.99 9.22
C SER A 20 24.55 2.68 7.83
N THR A 21 23.26 2.88 7.61
CA THR A 21 22.57 2.46 6.38
C THR A 21 22.32 3.60 5.41
N VAL A 22 22.52 4.83 5.85
CA VAL A 22 22.41 6.05 5.04
C VAL A 22 23.42 7.09 5.52
N GLU A 23 23.78 8.03 4.65
CA GLU A 23 24.66 9.16 4.93
C GLU A 23 24.04 10.49 4.45
N PRO A 24 24.53 11.65 4.93
CA PRO A 24 24.08 12.94 4.42
C PRO A 24 24.27 13.06 2.91
N GLY A 25 23.20 13.47 2.23
CA GLY A 25 23.13 13.55 0.77
C GLY A 25 22.34 12.42 0.13
N ASP A 26 22.14 11.29 0.80
CA ASP A 26 21.35 10.19 0.26
C ASP A 26 19.91 10.59 0.00
N ARG A 27 19.39 10.20 -1.16
CA ARG A 27 17.96 10.27 -1.47
C ARG A 27 17.21 9.09 -0.86
N VAL A 28 16.12 9.38 -0.16
CA VAL A 28 15.42 8.36 0.64
C VAL A 28 13.91 8.44 0.53
N VAL A 29 13.29 7.29 0.71
CA VAL A 29 11.86 7.11 0.95
C VAL A 29 11.65 6.76 2.43
N LEU A 30 10.63 7.32 3.05
CA LEU A 30 10.25 7.00 4.41
C LEU A 30 9.17 5.92 4.43
N TRP A 31 9.51 4.75 4.94
CA TRP A 31 8.57 3.65 5.12
C TRP A 31 7.53 3.95 6.20
N VAL A 32 6.26 3.71 5.92
CA VAL A 32 5.15 4.07 6.81
C VAL A 32 5.21 3.41 8.19
N LEU A 33 5.61 2.14 8.30
CA LEU A 33 5.54 1.42 9.55
C LEU A 33 6.86 1.44 10.33
N PRO A 34 6.93 2.09 11.51
CA PRO A 34 8.08 1.95 12.38
C PRO A 34 8.22 0.52 12.89
N SER A 35 9.45 0.05 13.02
CA SER A 35 9.78 -1.30 13.50
C SER A 35 10.96 -1.29 14.46
N CYS A 36 10.95 -2.17 15.49
CA CYS A 36 12.02 -2.22 16.49
C CYS A 36 13.26 -2.98 16.02
N GLY A 37 13.11 -3.91 15.07
CA GLY A 37 14.19 -4.76 14.59
C GLY A 37 14.54 -5.96 15.45
N ASP A 38 13.99 -6.09 16.68
CA ASP A 38 14.39 -7.08 17.67
C ASP A 38 13.30 -8.10 18.03
N CYS A 39 12.01 -7.78 17.87
CA CYS A 39 10.95 -8.74 18.14
C CYS A 39 11.00 -9.92 17.16
N GLU A 40 10.31 -11.00 17.49
CA GLU A 40 10.27 -12.23 16.68
C GLU A 40 9.89 -11.95 15.21
N TYR A 41 8.89 -11.12 14.98
CA TYR A 41 8.46 -10.73 13.62
C TYR A 41 9.54 -9.96 12.86
N CYS A 42 10.16 -8.95 13.49
CA CYS A 42 11.22 -8.19 12.83
C CYS A 42 12.42 -9.09 12.47
N ARG A 43 12.80 -10.01 13.37
CA ARG A 43 13.89 -10.96 13.11
C ARG A 43 13.50 -12.03 12.09
N GLY A 44 12.21 -12.34 11.99
CA GLY A 44 11.65 -13.25 10.99
C GLY A 44 11.49 -12.64 9.59
N GLY A 45 11.83 -11.35 9.40
CA GLY A 45 11.66 -10.68 8.11
C GLY A 45 10.27 -10.09 7.89
N GLU A 46 9.46 -9.99 8.95
CA GLU A 46 8.08 -9.48 8.92
C GLU A 46 7.94 -8.16 9.73
N PRO A 47 8.70 -7.09 9.39
CA PRO A 47 8.69 -5.85 10.16
C PRO A 47 7.32 -5.16 10.17
N TYR A 48 6.46 -5.46 9.21
CA TYR A 48 5.07 -4.99 9.14
C TYR A 48 4.19 -5.55 10.28
N LEU A 49 4.61 -6.63 10.96
CA LEU A 49 3.95 -7.20 12.15
C LEU A 49 4.60 -6.77 13.48
N CYS A 50 5.53 -5.82 13.49
CA CYS A 50 6.25 -5.39 14.68
C CYS A 50 5.30 -5.05 15.83
N GLN A 51 5.45 -5.72 16.97
CA GLN A 51 4.60 -5.55 18.15
C GLN A 51 4.89 -4.26 18.91
N ALA A 52 6.16 -3.83 18.99
CA ALA A 52 6.57 -2.61 19.70
C ALA A 52 5.93 -1.34 19.13
N ARG A 53 5.48 -1.34 17.86
CA ARG A 53 4.80 -0.21 17.23
C ARG A 53 3.53 0.24 17.98
N ARG A 54 2.82 -0.68 18.64
CA ARG A 54 1.60 -0.36 19.37
C ARG A 54 1.87 0.45 20.63
N GLU A 55 3.03 0.25 21.25
CA GLU A 55 3.44 0.89 22.49
C GLU A 55 3.98 2.31 22.28
N THR A 56 4.41 2.62 21.05
CA THR A 56 5.02 3.90 20.67
C THR A 56 4.07 4.87 19.95
N ARG A 57 2.76 4.64 20.02
CA ARG A 57 1.78 5.51 19.36
C ARG A 57 1.94 6.97 19.80
N GLY A 58 2.14 7.89 18.84
CA GLY A 58 2.41 9.31 19.10
C GLY A 58 3.85 9.63 19.51
N ARG A 59 4.76 8.64 19.50
CA ARG A 59 6.17 8.80 19.90
C ARG A 59 7.09 8.17 18.87
N MET A 60 8.38 8.46 19.03
CA MET A 60 9.45 7.74 18.34
C MET A 60 9.60 6.33 18.93
N MET A 61 10.32 5.44 18.23
CA MET A 61 10.55 4.05 18.68
C MET A 61 11.33 3.96 20.01
N ASP A 62 12.06 5.01 20.40
CA ASP A 62 12.74 5.13 21.70
C ASP A 62 11.84 5.71 22.81
N GLY A 63 10.56 5.91 22.53
CA GLY A 63 9.56 6.43 23.45
C GLY A 63 9.59 7.96 23.63
N THR A 64 10.47 8.69 22.93
CA THR A 64 10.59 10.15 23.01
C THR A 64 9.66 10.89 22.06
N ARG A 65 9.45 12.19 22.29
CA ARG A 65 8.90 13.15 21.34
C ARG A 65 9.99 14.10 20.88
N ARG A 66 10.09 14.34 19.59
CA ARG A 66 11.11 15.24 18.98
C ARG A 66 10.50 16.54 18.50
N LEU A 67 9.18 16.67 18.60
CA LEU A 67 8.44 17.85 18.17
C LEU A 67 7.89 18.59 19.39
N SER A 68 7.93 19.92 19.34
CA SER A 68 7.34 20.79 20.36
C SER A 68 6.83 22.08 19.74
N GLN A 69 5.85 22.69 20.38
CA GLN A 69 5.34 24.02 20.05
C GLN A 69 5.25 24.80 21.38
N ASP A 70 5.86 25.96 21.44
CA ASP A 70 5.90 26.80 22.65
C ASP A 70 6.41 26.06 23.92
N GLY A 71 7.31 25.09 23.71
CA GLY A 71 7.88 24.25 24.77
C GLY A 71 7.04 23.02 25.15
N GLU A 72 5.81 22.91 24.63
CA GLU A 72 4.95 21.76 24.87
C GLU A 72 5.19 20.67 23.83
N PRO A 73 5.30 19.39 24.24
CA PRO A 73 5.57 18.30 23.32
C PRO A 73 4.37 18.00 22.40
N ILE A 74 4.66 17.71 21.14
CA ILE A 74 3.70 17.33 20.11
C ILE A 74 3.93 15.85 19.74
N ASP A 75 2.81 15.14 19.50
CA ASP A 75 2.87 13.74 19.08
C ASP A 75 3.35 13.57 17.63
N HIS A 76 4.04 12.47 17.40
CA HIS A 76 4.41 12.01 16.07
C HIS A 76 3.29 11.21 15.41
N PHE A 77 3.20 11.30 14.08
CA PHE A 77 2.38 10.43 13.26
C PHE A 77 3.28 9.39 12.57
N TYR A 78 3.13 8.13 12.90
CA TYR A 78 3.95 7.01 12.42
C TYR A 78 5.46 7.18 12.63
N ALA A 79 5.90 7.91 13.66
CA ALA A 79 7.30 8.28 13.92
C ALA A 79 7.97 9.01 12.75
N GLN A 80 7.21 9.64 11.87
CA GLN A 80 7.67 10.43 10.72
C GLN A 80 7.26 11.89 10.83
N SER A 81 5.92 12.15 10.84
CA SER A 81 5.38 13.52 10.78
C SER A 81 5.91 14.29 9.56
N SER A 82 5.75 13.70 8.37
CA SER A 82 6.38 14.18 7.14
C SER A 82 5.70 15.41 6.50
N PHE A 83 4.58 15.91 7.05
CA PHE A 83 4.07 17.25 6.69
C PHE A 83 4.90 18.34 7.35
N ALA A 84 6.17 18.37 7.01
CA ALA A 84 7.17 19.28 7.52
C ALA A 84 8.33 19.44 6.52
N SER A 85 9.04 20.58 6.56
CA SER A 85 10.24 20.79 5.75
C SER A 85 11.42 19.90 6.16
N MET A 86 11.41 19.42 7.41
CA MET A 86 12.40 18.48 7.97
C MET A 86 11.69 17.52 8.94
N ALA A 87 12.14 16.27 8.97
CA ALA A 87 11.65 15.26 9.90
C ALA A 87 12.82 14.51 10.56
N VAL A 88 12.66 14.13 11.81
CA VAL A 88 13.55 13.17 12.48
C VAL A 88 12.83 11.82 12.46
N VAL A 89 13.48 10.81 11.89
CA VAL A 89 12.86 9.49 11.67
C VAL A 89 13.81 8.38 12.11
N PRO A 90 13.29 7.23 12.56
CA PRO A 90 14.12 6.07 12.87
C PRO A 90 14.82 5.54 11.62
N GLU A 91 16.09 5.16 11.74
CA GLU A 91 16.90 4.60 10.64
C GLU A 91 16.17 3.46 9.89
N ARG A 92 15.42 2.63 10.61
CA ARG A 92 14.70 1.46 10.03
C ARG A 92 13.54 1.83 9.12
N GLN A 93 13.05 3.07 9.19
CA GLN A 93 12.05 3.60 8.27
C GLN A 93 12.65 4.29 7.05
N VAL A 94 13.97 4.49 7.05
CA VAL A 94 14.66 5.16 5.96
C VAL A 94 15.15 4.13 4.94
N VAL A 95 14.72 4.30 3.70
CA VAL A 95 15.06 3.42 2.58
C VAL A 95 15.76 4.23 1.51
N PRO A 96 17.06 4.01 1.26
CA PRO A 96 17.77 4.70 0.19
C PRO A 96 17.23 4.24 -1.17
N VAL A 97 17.13 5.20 -2.09
CA VAL A 97 16.71 4.98 -3.48
C VAL A 97 17.66 5.73 -4.41
N ALA A 98 17.65 5.37 -5.70
CA ALA A 98 18.51 6.02 -6.69
C ALA A 98 18.17 7.51 -6.84
N ASP A 99 19.17 8.32 -7.22
CA ASP A 99 19.07 9.79 -7.27
C ASP A 99 18.08 10.30 -8.33
N ASP A 100 17.77 9.49 -9.33
CA ASP A 100 16.84 9.80 -10.42
C ASP A 100 15.37 9.43 -10.11
N VAL A 101 15.08 8.85 -8.95
CA VAL A 101 13.70 8.63 -8.49
C VAL A 101 13.10 9.96 -8.05
N PRO A 102 12.02 10.47 -8.68
CA PRO A 102 11.36 11.70 -8.25
C PRO A 102 10.84 11.60 -6.81
N PHE A 103 10.84 12.70 -6.07
CA PHE A 103 10.39 12.69 -4.67
C PHE A 103 8.91 12.31 -4.55
N GLU A 104 8.07 12.75 -5.49
CA GLU A 104 6.65 12.39 -5.53
C GLU A 104 6.46 10.88 -5.66
N ILE A 105 7.23 10.24 -6.52
CA ILE A 105 7.20 8.79 -6.71
C ILE A 105 7.74 8.08 -5.47
N GLY A 106 8.84 8.58 -4.89
CA GLY A 106 9.36 8.09 -3.61
C GLY A 106 8.30 8.15 -2.49
N ALA A 107 7.56 9.25 -2.40
CA ALA A 107 6.50 9.41 -1.40
C ALA A 107 5.40 8.35 -1.57
N LEU A 108 4.92 8.09 -2.80
CA LEU A 108 3.93 7.04 -3.09
C LEU A 108 4.44 5.65 -2.67
N LEU A 109 5.71 5.35 -2.92
CA LEU A 109 6.34 4.07 -2.56
C LEU A 109 6.50 3.89 -1.04
N GLY A 110 6.40 4.97 -0.25
CA GLY A 110 6.45 4.90 1.21
C GLY A 110 5.21 4.25 1.85
N CYS A 111 4.04 4.41 1.22
CA CYS A 111 2.75 3.89 1.70
C CYS A 111 1.71 3.75 0.59
N GLY A 112 1.38 4.82 -0.13
CA GLY A 112 0.16 4.96 -0.92
C GLY A 112 -0.12 3.85 -1.92
N VAL A 113 0.88 3.37 -2.63
CA VAL A 113 0.74 2.29 -3.65
C VAL A 113 1.26 0.94 -3.17
N THR A 114 2.16 0.94 -2.20
CA THR A 114 2.90 -0.26 -1.77
C THR A 114 2.00 -1.38 -1.23
N PRO A 115 0.88 -1.12 -0.51
CA PRO A 115 -0.03 -2.20 -0.14
C PRO A 115 -0.65 -2.91 -1.35
N GLY A 116 -0.92 -2.18 -2.43
CA GLY A 116 -1.42 -2.76 -3.68
C GLY A 116 -0.34 -3.55 -4.42
N LEU A 117 0.84 -2.95 -4.59
CA LEU A 117 1.98 -3.62 -5.23
C LEU A 117 2.33 -4.93 -4.50
N GLY A 118 2.52 -4.87 -3.18
CA GLY A 118 2.84 -6.04 -2.37
C GLY A 118 1.67 -7.02 -2.21
N GLY A 119 0.44 -6.54 -2.27
CA GLY A 119 -0.74 -7.39 -2.30
C GLY A 119 -0.69 -8.38 -3.45
N VAL A 120 -0.33 -7.89 -4.64
CA VAL A 120 -0.18 -8.69 -5.86
C VAL A 120 1.07 -9.56 -5.83
N THR A 121 2.24 -8.99 -5.44
CA THR A 121 3.54 -9.65 -5.62
C THR A 121 3.98 -10.51 -4.44
N ASN A 122 3.58 -10.16 -3.20
CA ASN A 122 4.09 -10.80 -1.98
C ASN A 122 3.03 -11.61 -1.23
N ILE A 123 1.73 -11.25 -1.38
CA ILE A 123 0.63 -11.92 -0.66
C ILE A 123 -0.07 -12.92 -1.56
N ALA A 124 -0.59 -12.44 -2.71
CA ALA A 124 -1.33 -13.27 -3.64
C ALA A 124 -0.41 -14.02 -4.62
N GLU A 125 0.81 -13.53 -4.82
CA GLU A 125 1.78 -14.08 -5.77
C GLU A 125 1.13 -14.33 -7.14
N VAL A 126 0.44 -13.28 -7.66
CA VAL A 126 -0.40 -13.38 -8.86
C VAL A 126 0.40 -13.90 -10.04
N GLU A 127 -0.09 -14.98 -10.64
CA GLU A 127 0.55 -15.61 -11.79
C GLU A 127 0.23 -14.89 -13.10
N SER A 128 1.14 -14.97 -14.06
CA SER A 128 0.90 -14.50 -15.43
C SER A 128 -0.31 -15.20 -16.05
N GLY A 129 -1.18 -14.44 -16.69
CA GLY A 129 -2.42 -14.94 -17.30
C GLY A 129 -3.61 -15.06 -16.33
N ALA A 130 -3.42 -14.88 -15.02
CA ALA A 130 -4.48 -14.95 -14.03
C ALA A 130 -5.52 -13.83 -14.20
N SER A 131 -6.72 -14.05 -13.65
CA SER A 131 -7.80 -13.07 -13.57
C SER A 131 -7.82 -12.37 -12.20
N VAL A 132 -7.91 -11.04 -12.24
CA VAL A 132 -7.81 -10.16 -11.06
C VAL A 132 -8.99 -9.21 -11.01
N ALA A 133 -9.60 -9.00 -9.83
CA ALA A 133 -10.53 -7.91 -9.57
C ALA A 133 -9.99 -6.99 -8.47
N VAL A 134 -10.10 -5.67 -8.67
CA VAL A 134 -9.67 -4.66 -7.69
C VAL A 134 -10.87 -3.80 -7.33
N PHE A 135 -11.26 -3.84 -6.05
CA PHE A 135 -12.38 -3.07 -5.50
C PHE A 135 -11.86 -1.83 -4.77
N GLY A 136 -12.17 -0.65 -5.31
CA GLY A 136 -11.65 0.64 -4.86
C GLY A 136 -10.31 0.97 -5.52
N CYS A 137 -10.32 1.95 -6.40
CA CYS A 137 -9.23 2.33 -7.29
C CYS A 137 -8.51 3.62 -6.85
N GLY A 138 -8.45 3.90 -5.54
CA GLY A 138 -7.56 4.90 -4.96
C GLY A 138 -6.08 4.47 -5.06
N GLY A 139 -5.16 5.13 -4.36
CA GLY A 139 -3.72 4.85 -4.43
C GLY A 139 -3.36 3.37 -4.27
N VAL A 140 -3.96 2.68 -3.28
CA VAL A 140 -3.73 1.24 -3.04
C VAL A 140 -4.24 0.39 -4.21
N GLY A 141 -5.48 0.64 -4.66
CA GLY A 141 -6.05 -0.11 -5.78
C GLY A 141 -5.32 0.14 -7.10
N ALA A 142 -4.91 1.38 -7.37
CA ALA A 142 -4.06 1.71 -8.51
C ALA A 142 -2.72 0.94 -8.47
N GLY A 143 -2.10 0.85 -7.28
CA GLY A 143 -0.93 0.00 -7.06
C GLY A 143 -1.19 -1.47 -7.38
N ALA A 144 -2.38 -2.01 -7.03
CA ALA A 144 -2.75 -3.38 -7.38
C ALA A 144 -2.97 -3.57 -8.89
N VAL A 145 -3.61 -2.61 -9.58
CA VAL A 145 -3.79 -2.64 -11.05
C VAL A 145 -2.43 -2.59 -11.76
N LEU A 146 -1.55 -1.66 -11.37
CA LEU A 146 -0.20 -1.54 -11.91
C LEU A 146 0.60 -2.84 -11.74
N ALA A 147 0.59 -3.41 -10.54
CA ALA A 147 1.30 -4.66 -10.28
C ALA A 147 0.71 -5.84 -11.06
N ALA A 148 -0.61 -5.97 -11.14
CA ALA A 148 -1.28 -7.01 -11.91
C ALA A 148 -0.91 -6.92 -13.40
N ASN A 149 -0.85 -5.71 -13.96
CA ASN A 149 -0.36 -5.48 -15.32
C ASN A 149 1.13 -5.87 -15.47
N ALA A 150 1.98 -5.45 -14.54
CA ALA A 150 3.42 -5.72 -14.56
C ALA A 150 3.76 -7.23 -14.48
N VAL A 151 2.95 -8.03 -13.75
CA VAL A 151 3.10 -9.51 -13.73
C VAL A 151 2.38 -10.19 -14.89
N SER A 152 1.83 -9.42 -15.84
CA SER A 152 1.11 -9.92 -17.02
C SER A 152 -0.13 -10.75 -16.67
N ALA A 153 -0.94 -10.29 -15.71
CA ALA A 153 -2.27 -10.85 -15.47
C ALA A 153 -3.11 -10.80 -16.78
N GLY A 154 -3.87 -11.85 -17.04
CA GLY A 154 -4.64 -11.98 -18.30
C GLY A 154 -5.88 -11.10 -18.33
N THR A 155 -6.55 -10.94 -17.20
CA THR A 155 -7.73 -10.10 -17.05
C THR A 155 -7.60 -9.29 -15.75
N VAL A 156 -7.72 -7.97 -15.85
CA VAL A 156 -7.73 -7.06 -14.69
C VAL A 156 -9.00 -6.23 -14.72
N VAL A 157 -9.88 -6.45 -13.75
CA VAL A 157 -11.17 -5.74 -13.61
C VAL A 157 -11.06 -4.72 -12.49
N ALA A 158 -11.07 -3.43 -12.83
CA ALA A 158 -11.11 -2.34 -11.87
C ALA A 158 -12.57 -1.96 -11.53
N VAL A 159 -12.89 -1.88 -10.24
CA VAL A 159 -14.24 -1.58 -9.72
C VAL A 159 -14.18 -0.32 -8.86
N ASP A 160 -14.89 0.74 -9.25
CA ASP A 160 -15.00 1.98 -8.49
C ASP A 160 -16.36 2.65 -8.76
N LEU A 161 -16.66 3.74 -8.07
CA LEU A 161 -17.84 4.59 -8.30
C LEU A 161 -17.54 5.78 -9.21
N ASP A 162 -16.28 6.22 -9.28
CA ASP A 162 -15.87 7.41 -10.00
C ASP A 162 -15.41 7.06 -11.43
N PRO A 163 -16.07 7.60 -12.47
CA PRO A 163 -15.73 7.32 -13.85
C PRO A 163 -14.34 7.86 -14.26
N ASP A 164 -13.86 8.95 -13.67
CA ASP A 164 -12.55 9.50 -13.99
C ASP A 164 -11.44 8.59 -13.43
N THR A 165 -11.64 8.08 -12.22
CA THR A 165 -10.78 7.06 -11.63
C THR A 165 -10.74 5.79 -12.48
N LEU A 166 -11.89 5.31 -12.95
CA LEU A 166 -11.97 4.13 -13.82
C LEU A 166 -11.27 4.35 -15.17
N ALA A 167 -11.34 5.55 -15.73
CA ALA A 167 -10.60 5.91 -16.95
C ALA A 167 -9.08 5.81 -16.72
N THR A 168 -8.58 6.35 -15.59
CA THR A 168 -7.18 6.22 -15.21
C THR A 168 -6.76 4.75 -15.03
N MET A 169 -7.62 3.91 -14.42
CA MET A 169 -7.32 2.47 -14.28
C MET A 169 -7.18 1.77 -15.64
N ALA A 170 -8.00 2.13 -16.62
CA ALA A 170 -7.87 1.60 -17.98
C ALA A 170 -6.53 2.00 -18.63
N GLU A 171 -6.06 3.23 -18.40
CA GLU A 171 -4.78 3.71 -18.92
C GLU A 171 -3.58 2.97 -18.31
N ILE A 172 -3.65 2.64 -17.01
CA ILE A 172 -2.56 1.98 -16.28
C ILE A 172 -2.60 0.44 -16.31
N GLY A 173 -3.53 -0.16 -17.07
CA GLY A 173 -3.51 -1.60 -17.37
C GLY A 173 -4.73 -2.41 -16.94
N ALA A 174 -5.81 -1.79 -16.44
CA ALA A 174 -7.07 -2.52 -16.28
C ALA A 174 -7.65 -2.89 -17.66
N THR A 175 -7.92 -4.18 -17.87
CA THR A 175 -8.52 -4.67 -19.13
C THR A 175 -10.02 -4.37 -19.20
N HIS A 176 -10.65 -4.25 -18.03
CA HIS A 176 -12.08 -3.92 -17.89
C HIS A 176 -12.29 -3.00 -16.70
N THR A 177 -13.30 -2.15 -16.81
CA THR A 177 -13.73 -1.28 -15.70
C THR A 177 -15.21 -1.51 -15.41
N VAL A 178 -15.59 -1.41 -14.14
CA VAL A 178 -16.98 -1.59 -13.67
C VAL A 178 -17.33 -0.43 -12.74
N ASN A 179 -18.29 0.40 -13.14
CA ASN A 179 -18.87 1.39 -12.25
C ASN A 179 -19.90 0.73 -11.33
N ALA A 180 -19.56 0.57 -10.05
CA ALA A 180 -20.40 -0.10 -9.06
C ALA A 180 -21.68 0.71 -8.68
N GLY A 181 -21.77 1.97 -9.10
CA GLY A 181 -23.00 2.79 -9.02
C GLY A 181 -24.02 2.48 -10.12
N GLU A 182 -23.58 1.85 -11.21
CA GLU A 182 -24.40 1.59 -12.40
C GLU A 182 -24.70 0.11 -12.60
N ALA A 183 -23.81 -0.78 -12.13
CA ALA A 183 -23.93 -2.22 -12.28
C ALA A 183 -23.54 -2.98 -11.00
N ASP A 184 -24.08 -4.18 -10.83
CA ASP A 184 -23.62 -5.12 -9.81
C ASP A 184 -22.23 -5.65 -10.17
N PRO A 185 -21.18 -5.31 -9.42
CA PRO A 185 -19.81 -5.67 -9.80
C PRO A 185 -19.58 -7.19 -9.75
N VAL A 186 -20.23 -7.92 -8.83
CA VAL A 186 -20.05 -9.38 -8.72
C VAL A 186 -20.60 -10.07 -9.97
N LYS A 187 -21.81 -9.70 -10.41
CA LYS A 187 -22.39 -10.25 -11.63
C LYS A 187 -21.56 -9.92 -12.85
N ARG A 188 -21.07 -8.66 -12.93
CA ARG A 188 -20.28 -8.24 -14.06
C ARG A 188 -18.94 -8.97 -14.14
N ILE A 189 -18.26 -9.18 -13.01
CA ILE A 189 -17.04 -9.99 -12.93
C ILE A 189 -17.32 -11.44 -13.32
N GLU A 190 -18.43 -12.02 -12.85
CA GLU A 190 -18.82 -13.38 -13.20
C GLU A 190 -19.08 -13.53 -14.71
N GLU A 191 -19.74 -12.57 -15.35
CA GLU A 191 -19.96 -12.55 -16.81
C GLU A 191 -18.64 -12.46 -17.60
N LEU A 192 -17.65 -11.71 -17.08
CA LEU A 192 -16.38 -11.49 -17.75
C LEU A 192 -15.40 -12.66 -17.61
N THR A 193 -15.41 -13.32 -16.44
CA THR A 193 -14.35 -14.26 -16.05
C THR A 193 -14.86 -15.63 -15.57
N GLY A 194 -16.13 -15.75 -15.21
CA GLY A 194 -16.66 -16.92 -14.51
C GLY A 194 -16.26 -16.99 -13.02
N GLY A 195 -15.71 -15.92 -12.50
CA GLY A 195 -15.09 -15.77 -11.18
C GLY A 195 -13.57 -15.62 -11.28
N VAL A 196 -13.01 -14.67 -10.50
CA VAL A 196 -11.58 -14.32 -10.56
C VAL A 196 -10.71 -15.22 -9.69
N ASP A 197 -9.43 -15.37 -10.09
CA ASP A 197 -8.42 -16.05 -9.31
C ASP A 197 -8.02 -15.22 -8.09
N TYR A 198 -7.98 -13.89 -8.24
CA TYR A 198 -7.58 -12.97 -7.18
C TYR A 198 -8.51 -11.76 -7.09
N ALA A 199 -8.85 -11.38 -5.85
CA ALA A 199 -9.62 -10.17 -5.58
C ALA A 199 -8.88 -9.31 -4.55
N PHE A 200 -8.68 -8.02 -4.86
CA PHE A 200 -8.05 -7.04 -3.96
C PHE A 200 -9.10 -6.06 -3.48
N GLU A 201 -9.36 -6.04 -2.17
CA GLU A 201 -10.30 -5.12 -1.55
C GLU A 201 -9.53 -3.96 -0.89
N CYS A 202 -9.75 -2.74 -1.38
CA CYS A 202 -8.98 -1.54 -1.04
C CYS A 202 -9.83 -0.41 -0.44
N ILE A 203 -11.06 -0.68 0.00
CA ILE A 203 -12.02 0.31 0.55
C ILE A 203 -12.24 0.09 2.04
N GLY A 204 -12.52 -1.17 2.45
CA GLY A 204 -12.74 -1.56 3.84
C GLY A 204 -14.19 -1.49 4.30
N THR A 205 -15.19 -1.47 3.41
CA THR A 205 -16.59 -1.59 3.82
C THR A 205 -17.04 -3.06 3.87
N PRO A 206 -18.01 -3.42 4.74
CA PRO A 206 -18.56 -4.77 4.73
C PRO A 206 -19.06 -5.21 3.37
N GLN A 207 -19.69 -4.30 2.62
CA GLN A 207 -20.22 -4.57 1.30
C GLN A 207 -19.11 -4.93 0.29
N THR A 208 -18.04 -4.15 0.24
CA THR A 208 -16.95 -4.38 -0.73
C THR A 208 -16.13 -5.62 -0.38
N VAL A 209 -15.94 -5.92 0.92
CA VAL A 209 -15.36 -7.20 1.36
C VAL A 209 -16.22 -8.38 0.92
N GLN A 210 -17.54 -8.31 1.10
CA GLN A 210 -18.47 -9.36 0.64
C GLN A 210 -18.43 -9.53 -0.88
N GLN A 211 -18.39 -8.41 -1.63
CA GLN A 211 -18.30 -8.42 -3.09
C GLN A 211 -16.99 -9.03 -3.58
N ALA A 212 -15.85 -8.67 -2.96
CA ALA A 212 -14.55 -9.23 -3.32
C ALA A 212 -14.52 -10.75 -3.12
N VAL A 213 -15.00 -11.24 -1.97
CA VAL A 213 -15.10 -12.68 -1.70
C VAL A 213 -16.12 -13.36 -2.63
N ALA A 214 -17.26 -12.69 -2.94
CA ALA A 214 -18.28 -13.22 -3.83
C ALA A 214 -17.81 -13.33 -5.28
N SER A 215 -16.84 -12.54 -5.72
CA SER A 215 -16.29 -12.55 -7.07
C SER A 215 -15.30 -13.68 -7.35
N LEU A 216 -14.83 -14.38 -6.30
CA LEU A 216 -13.82 -15.42 -6.46
C LEU A 216 -14.35 -16.66 -7.19
N GLY A 217 -13.56 -17.17 -8.10
CA GLY A 217 -13.69 -18.51 -8.65
C GLY A 217 -13.23 -19.61 -7.67
N PRO A 218 -13.35 -20.90 -8.04
CA PRO A 218 -12.80 -21.98 -7.24
C PRO A 218 -11.28 -21.84 -7.04
N GLY A 219 -10.84 -22.00 -5.78
CA GLY A 219 -9.41 -21.83 -5.41
C GLY A 219 -8.94 -20.38 -5.29
N GLY A 220 -9.81 -19.40 -5.59
CA GLY A 220 -9.43 -18.00 -5.61
C GLY A 220 -9.07 -17.40 -4.24
N THR A 221 -8.30 -16.32 -4.25
CA THR A 221 -7.80 -15.63 -3.04
C THR A 221 -8.27 -14.18 -3.01
N ALA A 222 -8.89 -13.74 -1.90
CA ALA A 222 -9.19 -12.34 -1.62
C ALA A 222 -8.18 -11.75 -0.63
N ALA A 223 -7.47 -10.69 -1.02
CA ALA A 223 -6.60 -9.90 -0.17
C ALA A 223 -7.33 -8.63 0.29
N ILE A 224 -7.54 -8.50 1.61
CA ILE A 224 -8.30 -7.40 2.21
C ILE A 224 -7.34 -6.38 2.79
N THR A 225 -7.28 -5.19 2.19
CA THR A 225 -6.43 -4.07 2.61
C THR A 225 -7.21 -2.98 3.32
N GLY A 226 -8.42 -2.72 2.84
CA GLY A 226 -9.26 -1.66 3.39
C GLY A 226 -9.61 -1.89 4.85
N THR A 227 -9.65 -0.81 5.64
CA THR A 227 -10.00 -0.87 7.07
C THR A 227 -11.13 0.09 7.36
N SER A 228 -12.11 -0.37 8.12
CA SER A 228 -13.24 0.44 8.57
C SER A 228 -13.56 0.17 10.02
N SER A 229 -14.15 1.16 10.69
CA SER A 229 -14.77 1.02 12.01
C SER A 229 -16.26 0.63 11.94
N THR A 230 -16.77 0.31 10.76
CA THR A 230 -18.17 -0.10 10.52
C THR A 230 -18.43 -1.54 11.02
N PRO A 231 -19.70 -1.99 11.03
CA PRO A 231 -20.05 -3.35 11.43
C PRO A 231 -19.23 -4.43 10.69
N PRO A 232 -19.11 -5.64 11.26
CA PRO A 232 -18.37 -6.72 10.63
C PRO A 232 -18.97 -7.11 9.28
N ALA A 233 -18.14 -7.57 8.34
CA ALA A 233 -18.59 -8.18 7.11
C ALA A 233 -19.08 -9.60 7.37
N GLU A 234 -20.18 -10.02 6.72
CA GLU A 234 -20.70 -11.37 6.77
C GLU A 234 -20.28 -12.13 5.51
N ILE A 235 -19.59 -13.24 5.67
CA ILE A 235 -19.13 -14.08 4.55
C ILE A 235 -19.90 -15.40 4.55
N ASP A 236 -20.47 -15.77 3.39
CA ASP A 236 -21.10 -17.08 3.21
C ASP A 236 -20.05 -18.20 3.34
N LEU A 237 -20.19 -19.02 4.39
CA LEU A 237 -19.30 -20.13 4.66
C LEU A 237 -19.32 -21.21 3.57
N GLY A 238 -20.43 -21.30 2.80
CA GLY A 238 -20.51 -22.21 1.66
C GLY A 238 -19.46 -21.95 0.58
N ARG A 239 -18.97 -20.71 0.51
CA ARG A 239 -17.90 -20.36 -0.44
C ARG A 239 -16.56 -21.04 -0.13
N PHE A 240 -16.26 -21.30 1.14
CA PHE A 240 -15.03 -21.99 1.52
C PHE A 240 -14.98 -23.45 1.05
N THR A 241 -16.14 -24.07 0.74
CA THR A 241 -16.17 -25.39 0.11
C THR A 241 -15.60 -25.41 -1.31
N LYS A 242 -15.44 -24.22 -1.93
CA LYS A 242 -14.77 -24.05 -3.23
C LYS A 242 -13.26 -23.88 -3.11
N GLY A 243 -12.67 -23.98 -1.91
CA GLY A 243 -11.23 -23.86 -1.68
C GLY A 243 -10.71 -22.42 -1.69
N ILE A 244 -11.59 -21.42 -1.54
CA ILE A 244 -11.17 -20.02 -1.52
C ILE A 244 -10.36 -19.67 -0.26
N SER A 245 -9.52 -18.64 -0.38
CA SER A 245 -8.75 -18.05 0.72
C SER A 245 -9.13 -16.57 0.91
N VAL A 246 -9.12 -16.12 2.19
CA VAL A 246 -9.26 -14.70 2.54
C VAL A 246 -8.08 -14.33 3.42
N VAL A 247 -7.29 -13.36 2.98
CA VAL A 247 -6.03 -12.96 3.64
C VAL A 247 -6.07 -11.47 3.97
N GLY A 248 -5.65 -11.09 5.19
CA GLY A 248 -5.45 -9.69 5.54
C GLY A 248 -4.18 -9.15 4.89
N ASN A 249 -4.28 -7.98 4.28
CA ASN A 249 -3.15 -7.30 3.68
C ASN A 249 -2.71 -6.12 4.55
N ILE A 250 -1.58 -6.28 5.24
CA ILE A 250 -0.92 -5.19 5.95
C ILE A 250 0.26 -4.67 5.12
N VAL A 251 0.08 -3.52 4.48
CA VAL A 251 1.07 -2.82 3.64
C VAL A 251 1.83 -3.74 2.67
N GLY A 252 1.11 -4.70 2.06
CA GLY A 252 1.66 -5.59 1.04
C GLY A 252 2.68 -6.60 1.56
N PHE A 253 2.72 -6.91 2.87
CA PHE A 253 3.75 -7.74 3.51
C PHE A 253 5.17 -7.30 3.13
N THR A 254 5.33 -5.99 2.97
CA THR A 254 6.54 -5.37 2.41
C THR A 254 7.73 -5.46 3.37
N GLN A 255 8.85 -5.90 2.84
CA GLN A 255 10.18 -5.74 3.42
C GLN A 255 10.78 -4.45 2.84
N PRO A 256 10.75 -3.30 3.55
CA PRO A 256 10.92 -1.99 2.91
C PRO A 256 12.26 -1.83 2.18
N ARG A 257 13.36 -2.35 2.73
CA ARG A 257 14.70 -2.25 2.11
C ARG A 257 14.93 -3.20 0.93
N VAL A 258 14.02 -4.13 0.70
CA VAL A 258 14.05 -5.05 -0.46
C VAL A 258 13.06 -4.57 -1.51
N ASP A 259 11.82 -4.35 -1.09
CA ASP A 259 10.70 -4.14 -2.02
C ASP A 259 10.65 -2.70 -2.56
N ILE A 260 10.85 -1.68 -1.73
CA ILE A 260 10.81 -0.27 -2.20
C ILE A 260 11.85 -0.02 -3.30
N PRO A 261 13.14 -0.42 -3.14
CA PRO A 261 14.11 -0.32 -4.25
C PRO A 261 13.74 -1.17 -5.47
N ARG A 262 13.07 -2.31 -5.29
CA ARG A 262 12.55 -3.12 -6.40
C ARG A 262 11.48 -2.36 -7.17
N TYR A 263 10.49 -1.80 -6.49
CA TYR A 263 9.42 -1.01 -7.12
C TYR A 263 9.94 0.27 -7.77
N ALA A 264 10.93 0.93 -7.15
CA ALA A 264 11.60 2.08 -7.75
C ALA A 264 12.28 1.72 -9.09
N ARG A 265 12.98 0.58 -9.16
CA ARG A 265 13.55 0.09 -10.43
C ARG A 265 12.49 -0.27 -11.46
N MET A 266 11.37 -0.86 -11.06
CA MET A 266 10.24 -1.14 -11.97
C MET A 266 9.66 0.15 -12.54
N TYR A 267 9.53 1.20 -11.73
CA TYR A 267 9.17 2.54 -12.22
C TYR A 267 10.18 3.08 -13.24
N GLN A 268 11.48 3.05 -12.90
CA GLN A 268 12.56 3.51 -13.78
C GLN A 268 12.61 2.77 -15.12
N ASN A 269 12.28 1.48 -15.13
CA ASN A 269 12.20 0.66 -16.33
C ASN A 269 10.93 0.89 -17.16
N GLY A 270 9.92 1.60 -16.62
CA GLY A 270 8.61 1.78 -17.25
C GLY A 270 7.63 0.64 -17.03
N ASP A 271 7.93 -0.30 -16.11
CA ASP A 271 7.03 -1.40 -15.76
C ASP A 271 5.87 -0.94 -14.84
N LEU A 272 6.05 0.19 -14.12
CA LEU A 272 5.06 0.83 -13.26
C LEU A 272 4.90 2.30 -13.64
N ASP A 273 3.78 2.67 -14.24
CA ASP A 273 3.45 4.08 -14.54
C ASP A 273 2.85 4.76 -13.31
N LEU A 274 3.72 5.12 -12.35
CA LEU A 274 3.31 5.83 -11.13
C LEU A 274 3.00 7.31 -11.36
N ASP A 275 3.44 7.90 -12.47
CA ASP A 275 3.13 9.29 -12.82
C ASP A 275 1.64 9.46 -13.15
N ALA A 276 1.02 8.48 -13.78
CA ALA A 276 -0.39 8.50 -14.16
C ALA A 276 -1.36 8.61 -12.96
N ILE A 277 -0.91 8.22 -11.76
CA ILE A 277 -1.73 8.28 -10.54
C ILE A 277 -1.49 9.51 -9.67
N LEU A 278 -0.57 10.39 -10.06
CA LEU A 278 -0.32 11.68 -9.41
C LEU A 278 -1.38 12.70 -9.84
N THR A 279 -2.41 12.91 -9.01
CA THR A 279 -3.54 13.77 -9.38
C THR A 279 -3.34 15.24 -9.03
N ARG A 280 -2.69 15.55 -7.91
CA ARG A 280 -2.57 16.94 -7.43
C ARG A 280 -1.27 17.17 -6.63
N ARG A 281 -0.77 18.40 -6.69
CA ARG A 281 0.33 18.91 -5.86
C ARG A 281 -0.16 20.06 -5.01
N TYR A 282 0.31 20.12 -3.77
CA TYR A 282 -0.01 21.17 -2.82
C TYR A 282 1.28 21.69 -2.19
N GLU A 283 1.34 22.99 -1.97
CA GLU A 283 2.42 23.59 -1.19
C GLU A 283 2.21 23.29 0.31
N LEU A 284 3.32 23.14 1.02
CA LEU A 284 3.31 23.08 2.48
C LEU A 284 3.12 24.51 2.99
N GLY A 285 1.93 24.83 3.52
CA GLY A 285 1.52 26.17 3.96
C GLY A 285 2.17 26.62 5.28
#